data_ae8a775a7483a44b42c2d8ab538f0586
#
_entry.id   ae8a775a7483a44b42c2d8ab538f0586
#
_cell.length_a   1.000
_cell.length_b   1.000
_cell.length_c   1.000
_cell.angle_alpha   90.00
_cell.angle_beta   90.00
_cell.angle_gamma   90.00
#
_symmetry.space_group_name_H-M   'P 1'
#
loop_
_entity.id
_entity.type
_entity.pdbx_description
1 polymer ?
#
loop_
_entity_poly.entity_id
_entity_poly.type
_entity_poly.pdbx_seq_one_letter_code
_entity_poly.pdbx_strand_id
1 'polypeptide(L)'
;VNSRIRRPAFYWWNYPVTDYARHIIMQGPVYGLETSLTSDDLCGFVSNPMEHGEASKLALYSVADYTWNIEAYNPVDSWERGIERLVPEASDAYRTFAIHSCDTESGYRRDESWETVTFRVDDYTQSQFNALMKECTRIENVPSELEYGCDNSILLEELRPWLAEFGKLGTRCRKALELIDIYKNGDDGNFWSRYVDNLMSEKDAKDFEAHKSGTMKLQPFYEYAMDDMGSGFFEKIAGERPASYKGISSFGNSGTLLCKLMTDNNPDTHYTSGDSQKEGDWIGVDLCYVRDVNEIVIAQGRNSVDDCDFFDNAVLEASADGKSWTALTGELHNTYDISWKGAIKARYLRLRRLESERHNWATVRMFNVNPTSVGSLGFNVR
;
A
#
# COMPACT_ATOMS: atom_id res chain seq x y z
N VAL A 1 27.59 4.72 19.63
CA VAL A 1 27.81 6.14 19.29
C VAL A 1 28.42 6.87 20.48
N ASN A 2 27.76 6.91 21.65
CA ASN A 2 28.15 7.70 22.82
C ASN A 2 29.58 7.43 23.31
N SER A 3 30.01 6.18 23.32
CA SER A 3 31.38 5.79 23.70
C SER A 3 32.45 6.40 22.78
N ARG A 4 32.14 6.62 21.50
CA ARG A 4 33.05 7.25 20.52
C ARG A 4 33.09 8.77 20.68
N ILE A 5 31.92 9.39 20.85
CA ILE A 5 31.81 10.86 20.94
C ILE A 5 32.07 11.37 22.39
N ARG A 6 32.09 10.46 23.37
CA ARG A 6 32.31 10.71 24.81
C ARG A 6 31.31 11.69 25.43
N ARG A 7 30.06 11.64 24.99
CA ARG A 7 28.91 12.41 25.49
C ARG A 7 27.62 11.78 25.03
N PRO A 8 26.46 12.07 25.65
CA PRO A 8 25.14 11.69 25.12
C PRO A 8 24.93 12.26 23.75
N ALA A 9 24.32 11.46 22.86
CA ALA A 9 23.99 11.88 21.51
C ALA A 9 22.82 12.88 21.50
N PHE A 10 22.84 13.80 20.54
CA PHE A 10 21.66 14.58 20.16
C PHE A 10 21.05 13.93 18.93
N TYR A 11 19.75 13.65 18.96
CA TYR A 11 19.09 12.88 17.93
C TYR A 11 18.27 13.78 17.00
N TRP A 12 18.59 13.73 15.71
CA TRP A 12 17.77 14.32 14.67
C TRP A 12 16.82 13.25 14.13
N TRP A 13 15.53 13.51 14.20
CA TRP A 13 14.51 12.57 13.80
C TRP A 13 13.67 13.06 12.63
N ASN A 14 13.71 12.32 11.52
CA ASN A 14 12.91 12.60 10.35
C ASN A 14 11.49 12.05 10.52
N TYR A 15 10.73 12.65 11.42
CA TYR A 15 9.33 12.36 11.68
C TYR A 15 8.63 13.62 12.22
N PRO A 16 7.45 14.01 11.69
CA PRO A 16 6.63 13.38 10.63
C PRO A 16 6.91 13.88 9.21
N VAL A 17 8.11 14.26 8.85
CA VAL A 17 8.45 14.82 7.52
C VAL A 17 7.97 13.92 6.37
N THR A 18 7.42 14.56 5.32
CA THR A 18 6.94 13.91 4.10
C THR A 18 7.50 14.54 2.82
N ASP A 19 8.66 15.20 2.88
CA ASP A 19 9.28 15.88 1.74
C ASP A 19 9.68 14.93 0.60
N TYR A 20 9.93 13.65 0.94
CA TYR A 20 10.20 12.57 -0.01
C TYR A 20 8.90 11.87 -0.54
N ALA A 21 7.76 12.13 0.08
CA ALA A 21 6.47 11.49 -0.20
C ALA A 21 5.30 12.47 0.04
N ARG A 22 5.28 13.59 -0.70
CA ARG A 22 4.34 14.70 -0.49
C ARG A 22 2.87 14.33 -0.71
N HIS A 23 2.61 13.19 -1.32
CA HIS A 23 1.26 12.64 -1.50
C HIS A 23 0.66 12.05 -0.21
N ILE A 24 1.48 11.88 0.85
CA ILE A 24 1.06 11.34 2.15
C ILE A 24 0.92 12.47 3.17
N ILE A 25 0.02 12.28 4.13
CA ILE A 25 -0.12 13.13 5.32
C ILE A 25 0.02 12.27 6.56
N MET A 26 1.01 12.55 7.40
CA MET A 26 1.33 11.72 8.57
C MET A 26 0.51 12.14 9.77
N GLN A 27 -0.44 11.30 10.18
CA GLN A 27 -1.33 11.57 11.30
C GLN A 27 -1.19 10.55 12.44
N GLY A 28 -0.16 9.71 12.40
CA GLY A 28 0.11 8.71 13.41
C GLY A 28 0.96 9.21 14.57
N PRO A 29 0.96 8.50 15.70
CA PRO A 29 1.90 8.74 16.78
C PRO A 29 3.26 8.14 16.46
N VAL A 30 4.26 8.45 17.28
CA VAL A 30 5.55 7.77 17.23
C VAL A 30 5.47 6.39 17.87
N TYR A 31 5.99 5.39 17.17
CA TYR A 31 6.05 3.99 17.58
C TYR A 31 7.47 3.45 17.67
N GLY A 32 7.61 2.34 18.39
CA GLY A 32 8.83 1.55 18.41
C GLY A 32 10.02 2.26 19.03
N LEU A 33 9.78 3.27 19.85
CA LEU A 33 10.82 3.98 20.56
C LEU A 33 11.21 3.25 21.82
N GLU A 34 12.51 3.31 22.13
CA GLU A 34 13.08 2.78 23.34
C GLU A 34 12.62 3.61 24.56
N THR A 35 11.98 2.97 25.53
CA THR A 35 11.43 3.62 26.72
C THR A 35 12.38 3.57 27.92
N SER A 36 13.52 2.90 27.81
CA SER A 36 14.55 2.83 28.87
C SER A 36 15.66 3.89 28.73
N LEU A 37 15.55 4.79 27.75
CA LEU A 37 16.55 5.85 27.53
C LEU A 37 16.59 6.85 28.68
N THR A 38 17.82 7.24 29.03
CA THR A 38 18.13 8.22 30.09
C THR A 38 18.85 9.42 29.50
N SER A 39 19.09 10.43 30.35
CA SER A 39 19.95 11.58 30.02
C SER A 39 21.42 11.21 29.74
N ASP A 40 21.86 10.01 30.13
CA ASP A 40 23.18 9.49 29.80
C ASP A 40 23.24 8.92 28.38
N ASP A 41 22.09 8.56 27.83
CA ASP A 41 21.97 8.01 26.49
C ASP A 41 21.73 9.10 25.42
N LEU A 42 20.84 10.03 25.72
CA LEU A 42 20.46 11.12 24.81
C LEU A 42 20.39 12.45 25.53
N CYS A 43 20.95 13.52 24.95
CA CYS A 43 20.85 14.86 25.48
C CYS A 43 19.72 15.71 24.87
N GLY A 44 19.02 15.20 23.88
CA GLY A 44 17.87 15.87 23.27
C GLY A 44 17.48 15.32 21.91
N PHE A 45 16.33 15.83 21.43
CA PHE A 45 15.75 15.52 20.12
C PHE A 45 15.52 16.78 19.30
N VAL A 46 15.62 16.65 17.98
CA VAL A 46 15.03 17.55 17.01
C VAL A 46 14.14 16.72 16.10
N SER A 47 12.90 17.14 15.94
CA SER A 47 11.92 16.55 15.02
C SER A 47 11.85 17.38 13.75
N ASN A 48 11.84 16.70 12.59
CA ASN A 48 11.64 17.32 11.28
C ASN A 48 10.16 17.15 10.89
N PRO A 49 9.33 18.21 10.94
CA PRO A 49 7.90 18.13 10.66
C PRO A 49 7.61 18.09 9.16
N MET A 50 6.33 17.86 8.81
CA MET A 50 5.82 18.10 7.46
C MET A 50 5.86 19.61 7.14
N GLU A 51 5.74 19.95 5.85
CA GLU A 51 5.53 21.34 5.39
C GLU A 51 4.17 21.94 5.85
N HIS A 52 3.24 21.08 6.31
CA HIS A 52 1.94 21.42 6.84
C HIS A 52 2.02 21.52 8.37
N GLY A 53 2.11 22.76 8.87
CA GLY A 53 2.43 23.03 10.28
C GLY A 53 1.34 22.60 11.24
N GLU A 54 0.07 22.89 10.95
CA GLU A 54 -1.05 22.47 11.79
C GLU A 54 -1.30 20.95 11.71
N ALA A 55 -1.22 20.37 10.52
CA ALA A 55 -1.35 18.93 10.33
C ALA A 55 -0.22 18.12 10.99
N SER A 56 0.97 18.72 11.18
CA SER A 56 2.08 18.09 11.91
C SER A 56 1.84 17.98 13.42
N LYS A 57 0.93 18.78 13.98
CA LYS A 57 0.77 18.88 15.45
C LYS A 57 0.36 17.57 16.10
N LEU A 58 -0.46 16.73 15.45
CA LEU A 58 -0.86 15.45 16.03
C LEU A 58 0.33 14.52 16.22
N ALA A 59 1.17 14.38 15.20
CA ALA A 59 2.40 13.60 15.30
C ALA A 59 3.39 14.21 16.29
N LEU A 60 3.59 15.54 16.25
CA LEU A 60 4.47 16.27 17.16
C LEU A 60 3.99 16.22 18.61
N TYR A 61 2.69 16.11 18.86
CA TYR A 61 2.14 15.89 20.22
C TYR A 61 2.73 14.62 20.84
N SER A 62 2.75 13.53 20.08
CA SER A 62 3.33 12.27 20.54
C SER A 62 4.85 12.34 20.72
N VAL A 63 5.57 13.11 19.90
CA VAL A 63 7.00 13.37 20.06
C VAL A 63 7.25 14.12 21.38
N ALA A 64 6.46 15.16 21.64
CA ALA A 64 6.57 15.92 22.89
C ALA A 64 6.24 15.08 24.12
N ASP A 65 5.19 14.26 24.05
CA ASP A 65 4.78 13.37 25.14
C ASP A 65 5.88 12.32 25.44
N TYR A 66 6.44 11.70 24.41
CA TYR A 66 7.57 10.78 24.55
C TYR A 66 8.78 11.44 25.20
N THR A 67 9.19 12.63 24.73
CA THR A 67 10.36 13.32 25.26
C THR A 67 10.14 13.88 26.66
N TRP A 68 8.90 14.15 27.04
CA TRP A 68 8.55 14.61 28.40
C TRP A 68 8.65 13.52 29.45
N ASN A 69 8.17 12.31 29.13
CA ASN A 69 8.24 11.15 30.02
C ASN A 69 8.39 9.85 29.22
N ILE A 70 9.63 9.54 28.89
CA ILE A 70 10.00 8.38 28.06
C ILE A 70 9.49 7.07 28.67
N GLU A 71 9.66 6.89 29.99
CA GLU A 71 9.32 5.64 30.69
C GLU A 71 7.82 5.34 30.66
N ALA A 72 6.99 6.37 30.79
CA ALA A 72 5.53 6.23 30.82
C ALA A 72 4.85 6.43 29.46
N TYR A 73 5.60 6.64 28.38
CA TYR A 73 5.05 6.89 27.07
C TYR A 73 4.27 5.68 26.53
N ASN A 74 3.01 5.93 26.16
CA ASN A 74 2.18 5.00 25.40
C ASN A 74 1.71 5.70 24.11
N PRO A 75 2.07 5.17 22.94
CA PRO A 75 1.77 5.82 21.66
C PRO A 75 0.27 5.99 21.40
N VAL A 76 -0.54 4.98 21.72
CA VAL A 76 -2.01 5.03 21.51
C VAL A 76 -2.65 6.05 22.42
N ASP A 77 -2.35 6.02 23.71
CA ASP A 77 -2.89 6.98 24.69
C ASP A 77 -2.48 8.41 24.38
N SER A 78 -1.24 8.61 23.96
CA SER A 78 -0.73 9.92 23.54
C SER A 78 -1.48 10.44 22.32
N TRP A 79 -1.70 9.59 21.34
CA TRP A 79 -2.39 9.93 20.11
C TRP A 79 -3.88 10.28 20.34
N GLU A 80 -4.59 9.48 21.13
CA GLU A 80 -5.98 9.76 21.49
C GLU A 80 -6.12 11.12 22.23
N ARG A 81 -5.25 11.40 23.21
CA ARG A 81 -5.22 12.71 23.89
C ARG A 81 -4.89 13.84 22.91
N GLY A 82 -3.99 13.61 21.97
CA GLY A 82 -3.64 14.58 20.92
C GLY A 82 -4.84 14.94 20.05
N ILE A 83 -5.61 13.95 19.62
CA ILE A 83 -6.84 14.12 18.84
C ILE A 83 -7.87 14.95 19.60
N GLU A 84 -8.20 14.56 20.83
CA GLU A 84 -9.16 15.26 21.68
C GLU A 84 -8.74 16.72 21.94
N ARG A 85 -7.44 16.97 22.05
CA ARG A 85 -6.93 18.31 22.32
C ARG A 85 -6.91 19.21 21.10
N LEU A 86 -6.63 18.66 19.91
CA LEU A 86 -6.52 19.43 18.66
C LEU A 86 -7.87 19.71 18.01
N VAL A 87 -8.81 18.76 18.10
CA VAL A 87 -10.12 18.84 17.45
C VAL A 87 -11.20 18.30 18.41
N PRO A 88 -11.49 18.98 19.54
CA PRO A 88 -12.37 18.45 20.57
C PRO A 88 -13.81 18.22 20.10
N GLU A 89 -14.36 19.13 19.27
CA GLU A 89 -15.76 19.07 18.83
C GLU A 89 -16.01 18.07 17.69
N ALA A 90 -14.96 17.62 16.99
CA ALA A 90 -15.03 16.62 15.93
C ALA A 90 -13.94 15.55 16.07
N SER A 91 -13.60 15.20 17.31
CA SER A 91 -12.51 14.25 17.62
C SER A 91 -12.73 12.89 16.98
N ASP A 92 -13.96 12.39 16.93
CA ASP A 92 -14.28 11.11 16.28
C ASP A 92 -14.06 11.12 14.77
N ALA A 93 -14.39 12.21 14.08
CA ALA A 93 -14.14 12.36 12.66
C ALA A 93 -12.64 12.50 12.39
N TYR A 94 -11.93 13.31 13.18
CA TYR A 94 -10.49 13.46 13.05
C TYR A 94 -9.75 12.15 13.35
N ARG A 95 -10.19 11.41 14.37
CA ARG A 95 -9.66 10.07 14.68
C ARG A 95 -9.84 9.11 13.51
N THR A 96 -11.01 9.12 12.87
CA THR A 96 -11.27 8.26 11.70
C THR A 96 -10.34 8.57 10.55
N PHE A 97 -10.10 9.84 10.24
CA PHE A 97 -9.13 10.23 9.22
C PHE A 97 -7.71 9.87 9.61
N ALA A 98 -7.30 10.22 10.83
CA ALA A 98 -5.94 10.03 11.31
C ALA A 98 -5.52 8.57 11.35
N ILE A 99 -6.42 7.65 11.70
CA ILE A 99 -6.14 6.22 11.75
C ILE A 99 -5.79 5.64 10.37
N HIS A 100 -6.43 6.15 9.31
CA HIS A 100 -6.18 5.77 7.93
C HIS A 100 -5.03 6.55 7.27
N SER A 101 -4.46 7.51 7.99
CA SER A 101 -3.32 8.33 7.57
C SER A 101 -2.10 8.14 8.48
N CYS A 102 -2.07 7.06 9.25
CA CYS A 102 -0.96 6.69 10.12
C CYS A 102 0.12 5.93 9.39
N ASP A 103 -0.29 5.09 8.44
CA ASP A 103 0.59 4.20 7.73
C ASP A 103 1.11 4.88 6.47
N THR A 104 2.35 4.60 6.14
CA THR A 104 2.97 5.02 4.90
C THR A 104 3.37 3.81 4.09
N GLU A 105 3.45 3.97 2.78
CA GLU A 105 3.97 2.96 1.88
C GLU A 105 5.42 2.56 2.21
N SER A 106 6.13 3.40 2.97
CA SER A 106 7.56 3.26 3.26
C SER A 106 7.90 2.80 4.68
N GLY A 107 6.95 2.35 5.51
CA GLY A 107 7.31 1.56 6.68
C GLY A 107 7.04 2.10 8.07
N TYR A 108 6.37 3.22 8.26
CA TYR A 108 5.82 3.57 9.59
C TYR A 108 4.49 2.86 9.78
N ARG A 109 4.56 1.56 10.01
CA ARG A 109 3.36 0.74 10.25
C ARG A 109 3.01 0.74 11.72
N ARG A 110 1.73 0.81 11.99
CA ARG A 110 1.16 0.42 13.26
C ARG A 110 0.90 -1.07 13.23
N ASP A 111 1.16 -1.75 14.34
CA ASP A 111 0.76 -3.14 14.55
C ASP A 111 -0.70 -3.15 15.00
N GLU A 112 -1.62 -3.16 14.04
CA GLU A 112 -3.01 -2.85 14.29
C GLU A 112 -3.99 -3.70 13.49
N SER A 113 -5.18 -3.82 14.02
CA SER A 113 -6.29 -4.58 13.43
C SER A 113 -6.84 -4.04 12.10
N TRP A 114 -6.40 -2.87 11.66
CA TRP A 114 -6.73 -2.29 10.35
C TRP A 114 -5.65 -2.49 9.29
N GLU A 115 -4.63 -3.26 9.56
CA GLU A 115 -3.77 -3.77 8.51
C GLU A 115 -4.61 -4.49 7.46
N THR A 116 -4.12 -4.52 6.25
CA THR A 116 -4.73 -4.99 5.01
C THR A 116 -5.96 -5.88 5.18
N VAL A 117 -7.09 -5.39 4.74
CA VAL A 117 -8.32 -6.18 4.71
C VAL A 117 -8.14 -7.34 3.74
N THR A 118 -8.24 -8.54 4.26
CA THR A 118 -8.28 -9.78 3.47
C THR A 118 -9.68 -10.05 2.88
N PHE A 119 -10.53 -9.02 2.80
CA PHE A 119 -11.89 -9.15 2.27
C PHE A 119 -11.86 -9.54 0.78
N ARG A 120 -12.60 -10.59 0.44
CA ARG A 120 -12.80 -11.04 -0.94
C ARG A 120 -14.29 -11.12 -1.26
N VAL A 121 -14.63 -10.87 -2.51
CA VAL A 121 -16.03 -10.87 -2.97
C VAL A 121 -16.72 -12.21 -2.74
N ASP A 122 -16.00 -13.31 -2.84
CA ASP A 122 -16.46 -14.69 -2.67
C ASP A 122 -16.13 -15.32 -1.29
N ASP A 123 -15.34 -14.63 -0.47
CA ASP A 123 -14.88 -15.13 0.84
C ASP A 123 -14.96 -14.03 1.92
N TYR A 124 -16.13 -13.83 2.48
CA TYR A 124 -16.37 -12.94 3.61
C TYR A 124 -17.54 -13.42 4.49
N THR A 125 -17.50 -13.01 5.74
CA THR A 125 -18.65 -13.18 6.66
C THR A 125 -19.56 -11.95 6.62
N GLN A 126 -20.84 -12.12 6.94
CA GLN A 126 -21.77 -10.99 7.04
C GLN A 126 -21.32 -9.95 8.08
N SER A 127 -20.64 -10.40 9.15
CA SER A 127 -20.08 -9.49 10.15
C SER A 127 -18.98 -8.60 9.56
N GLN A 128 -18.07 -9.17 8.76
CA GLN A 128 -17.03 -8.40 8.05
C GLN A 128 -17.63 -7.41 7.06
N PHE A 129 -18.64 -7.84 6.28
CA PHE A 129 -19.35 -6.97 5.36
C PHE A 129 -19.98 -5.77 6.08
N ASN A 130 -20.74 -6.03 7.14
CA ASN A 130 -21.42 -4.98 7.91
C ASN A 130 -20.43 -4.04 8.58
N ALA A 131 -19.32 -4.56 9.11
CA ALA A 131 -18.27 -3.73 9.73
C ALA A 131 -17.61 -2.81 8.71
N LEU A 132 -17.27 -3.33 7.53
CA LEU A 132 -16.66 -2.53 6.47
C LEU A 132 -17.63 -1.52 5.88
N MET A 133 -18.91 -1.88 5.71
CA MET A 133 -19.97 -0.96 5.27
C MET A 133 -20.12 0.22 6.23
N LYS A 134 -20.17 -0.07 7.54
CA LYS A 134 -20.24 0.98 8.58
C LYS A 134 -19.01 1.89 8.52
N GLU A 135 -17.83 1.33 8.37
CA GLU A 135 -16.57 2.08 8.25
C GLU A 135 -16.58 2.98 7.02
N CYS A 136 -16.89 2.44 5.84
CA CYS A 136 -16.96 3.22 4.60
C CYS A 136 -17.96 4.37 4.68
N THR A 137 -19.14 4.13 5.28
CA THR A 137 -20.17 5.17 5.50
C THR A 137 -19.66 6.26 6.45
N ARG A 138 -18.93 5.88 7.50
CA ARG A 138 -18.32 6.85 8.42
C ARG A 138 -17.30 7.71 7.70
N ILE A 139 -16.41 7.10 6.91
CA ILE A 139 -15.37 7.78 6.16
C ILE A 139 -15.94 8.77 5.15
N GLU A 140 -17.01 8.40 4.45
CA GLU A 140 -17.72 9.29 3.51
C GLU A 140 -18.14 10.61 4.16
N ASN A 141 -18.48 10.61 5.45
CA ASN A 141 -18.96 11.77 6.19
C ASN A 141 -17.84 12.59 6.85
N VAL A 142 -16.64 12.03 7.03
CA VAL A 142 -15.52 12.68 7.73
C VAL A 142 -15.24 14.11 7.23
N PRO A 143 -15.17 14.39 5.91
CA PRO A 143 -14.86 15.74 5.45
C PRO A 143 -15.89 16.78 5.93
N SER A 144 -17.17 16.45 5.87
CA SER A 144 -18.24 17.36 6.30
C SER A 144 -18.33 17.51 7.83
N GLU A 145 -18.07 16.44 8.58
CA GLU A 145 -18.04 16.49 10.04
C GLU A 145 -16.88 17.35 10.55
N LEU A 146 -15.70 17.25 9.91
CA LEU A 146 -14.56 18.10 10.23
C LEU A 146 -14.78 19.55 9.82
N GLU A 147 -15.34 19.81 8.64
CA GLU A 147 -15.67 21.18 8.20
C GLU A 147 -16.62 21.88 9.17
N TYR A 148 -17.55 21.12 9.77
CA TYR A 148 -18.51 21.67 10.74
C TYR A 148 -17.96 21.80 12.15
N GLY A 149 -17.16 20.83 12.63
CA GLY A 149 -16.78 20.70 14.04
C GLY A 149 -15.33 21.08 14.36
N CYS A 150 -14.51 21.46 13.39
CA CYS A 150 -13.13 21.87 13.64
C CYS A 150 -13.00 23.39 13.58
N ASP A 151 -12.71 24.02 14.70
CA ASP A 151 -12.51 25.48 14.79
C ASP A 151 -11.16 25.94 14.21
N ASN A 152 -10.24 25.03 13.96
CA ASN A 152 -8.93 25.35 13.39
C ASN A 152 -8.97 25.38 11.85
N SER A 153 -9.27 26.56 11.31
CA SER A 153 -9.38 26.76 9.86
C SER A 153 -8.08 26.49 9.10
N ILE A 154 -6.91 26.67 9.71
CA ILE A 154 -5.62 26.41 9.09
C ILE A 154 -5.41 24.90 8.97
N LEU A 155 -5.73 24.15 10.01
CA LEU A 155 -5.69 22.68 9.96
C LEU A 155 -6.61 22.13 8.85
N LEU A 156 -7.83 22.66 8.75
CA LEU A 156 -8.77 22.27 7.70
C LEU A 156 -8.24 22.61 6.31
N GLU A 157 -7.64 23.77 6.13
CA GLU A 157 -7.03 24.17 4.85
C GLU A 157 -5.90 23.24 4.46
N GLU A 158 -5.00 22.92 5.38
CA GLU A 158 -3.87 22.01 5.15
C GLU A 158 -4.33 20.58 4.85
N LEU A 159 -5.36 20.06 5.52
CA LEU A 159 -5.86 18.70 5.35
C LEU A 159 -6.85 18.54 4.18
N ARG A 160 -7.44 19.63 3.69
CA ARG A 160 -8.55 19.61 2.71
C ARG A 160 -8.32 18.71 1.50
N PRO A 161 -7.15 18.70 0.85
CA PRO A 161 -6.92 17.82 -0.31
C PRO A 161 -7.04 16.34 0.04
N TRP A 162 -6.43 15.91 1.15
CA TRP A 162 -6.49 14.52 1.63
C TRP A 162 -7.87 14.14 2.12
N LEU A 163 -8.55 15.03 2.84
CA LEU A 163 -9.92 14.80 3.31
C LEU A 163 -10.89 14.61 2.14
N ALA A 164 -10.75 15.41 1.09
CA ALA A 164 -11.59 15.27 -0.10
C ALA A 164 -11.42 13.90 -0.77
N GLU A 165 -10.19 13.44 -0.98
CA GLU A 165 -9.94 12.13 -1.58
C GLU A 165 -10.33 10.97 -0.64
N PHE A 166 -10.15 11.14 0.67
CA PHE A 166 -10.56 10.18 1.68
C PHE A 166 -12.08 9.96 1.69
N GLY A 167 -12.88 11.02 1.67
CA GLY A 167 -14.33 10.94 1.57
C GLY A 167 -14.80 10.26 0.27
N LYS A 168 -14.17 10.60 -0.87
CA LYS A 168 -14.44 9.93 -2.15
C LYS A 168 -14.09 8.43 -2.08
N LEU A 169 -12.99 8.06 -1.44
CA LEU A 169 -12.61 6.66 -1.25
C LEU A 169 -13.65 5.91 -0.42
N GLY A 170 -14.14 6.51 0.69
CA GLY A 170 -15.25 5.96 1.48
C GLY A 170 -16.49 5.68 0.63
N THR A 171 -16.88 6.64 -0.20
CA THR A 171 -18.01 6.50 -1.15
C THR A 171 -17.77 5.36 -2.15
N ARG A 172 -16.58 5.27 -2.74
CA ARG A 172 -16.23 4.19 -3.69
C ARG A 172 -16.27 2.82 -3.04
N CYS A 173 -15.71 2.70 -1.83
CA CYS A 173 -15.73 1.44 -1.07
C CYS A 173 -17.16 1.03 -0.70
N ARG A 174 -18.00 1.96 -0.23
CA ARG A 174 -19.40 1.69 0.08
C ARG A 174 -20.17 1.21 -1.15
N LYS A 175 -20.02 1.90 -2.29
CA LYS A 175 -20.63 1.48 -3.56
C LYS A 175 -20.11 0.12 -4.04
N ALA A 176 -18.82 -0.19 -3.82
CA ALA A 176 -18.28 -1.50 -4.16
C ALA A 176 -18.91 -2.62 -3.31
N LEU A 177 -19.18 -2.37 -2.02
CA LEU A 177 -19.92 -3.30 -1.17
C LEU A 177 -21.37 -3.51 -1.65
N GLU A 178 -22.08 -2.44 -2.02
CA GLU A 178 -23.42 -2.54 -2.58
C GLU A 178 -23.45 -3.32 -3.91
N LEU A 179 -22.41 -3.19 -4.72
CA LEU A 179 -22.25 -3.92 -5.97
C LEU A 179 -22.10 -5.43 -5.76
N ILE A 180 -21.51 -5.87 -4.65
CA ILE A 180 -21.34 -7.31 -4.35
C ILE A 180 -22.71 -8.01 -4.29
N ASP A 181 -23.67 -7.41 -3.63
CA ASP A 181 -25.03 -8.01 -3.54
C ASP A 181 -25.71 -8.07 -4.91
N ILE A 182 -25.59 -7.02 -5.72
CA ILE A 182 -26.15 -6.97 -7.09
C ILE A 182 -25.47 -8.02 -7.98
N TYR A 183 -24.15 -8.12 -7.91
CA TYR A 183 -23.34 -9.10 -8.65
C TYR A 183 -23.74 -10.55 -8.31
N LYS A 184 -23.84 -10.86 -7.02
CA LYS A 184 -24.21 -12.19 -6.53
C LYS A 184 -25.66 -12.58 -6.87
N ASN A 185 -26.55 -11.61 -6.92
CA ASN A 185 -27.96 -11.83 -7.32
C ASN A 185 -28.15 -11.99 -8.84
N GLY A 186 -27.12 -11.77 -9.64
CA GLY A 186 -27.14 -11.96 -11.09
C GLY A 186 -27.95 -10.91 -11.85
N ASP A 187 -28.17 -9.74 -11.30
CA ASP A 187 -28.78 -8.60 -11.97
C ASP A 187 -27.75 -7.86 -12.83
N ASP A 188 -27.43 -8.47 -13.97
CA ASP A 188 -26.33 -8.07 -14.85
C ASP A 188 -26.46 -6.65 -15.40
N GLY A 189 -27.68 -6.21 -15.74
CA GLY A 189 -27.92 -4.89 -16.31
C GLY A 189 -27.66 -3.78 -15.26
N ASN A 190 -28.17 -3.96 -14.06
CA ASN A 190 -27.98 -3.04 -12.95
C ASN A 190 -26.53 -3.09 -12.44
N PHE A 191 -25.94 -4.29 -12.39
CA PHE A 191 -24.53 -4.46 -12.02
C PHE A 191 -23.62 -3.65 -12.94
N TRP A 192 -23.70 -3.85 -14.26
CA TRP A 192 -22.78 -3.21 -15.19
C TRP A 192 -22.86 -1.68 -15.15
N SER A 193 -24.07 -1.14 -15.12
CA SER A 193 -24.26 0.32 -15.03
C SER A 193 -23.59 0.90 -13.79
N ARG A 194 -23.87 0.33 -12.62
CA ARG A 194 -23.30 0.81 -11.34
C ARG A 194 -21.81 0.52 -11.19
N TYR A 195 -21.34 -0.58 -11.79
CA TYR A 195 -19.92 -0.92 -11.82
C TYR A 195 -19.13 0.16 -12.56
N VAL A 196 -19.59 0.52 -13.77
CA VAL A 196 -18.96 1.58 -14.58
C VAL A 196 -19.00 2.93 -13.85
N ASP A 197 -20.11 3.26 -13.21
CA ASP A 197 -20.25 4.51 -12.42
C ASP A 197 -19.36 4.55 -11.19
N ASN A 198 -18.86 3.41 -10.72
CA ASN A 198 -17.94 3.34 -9.57
C ASN A 198 -16.47 3.19 -9.97
N LEU A 199 -16.15 3.12 -11.26
CA LEU A 199 -14.76 3.14 -11.72
C LEU A 199 -14.15 4.53 -11.49
N MET A 200 -12.86 4.55 -11.16
CA MET A 200 -12.11 5.80 -11.12
C MET A 200 -11.82 6.29 -12.53
N SER A 201 -12.12 7.56 -12.79
CA SER A 201 -11.61 8.23 -13.99
C SER A 201 -10.09 8.45 -13.87
N GLU A 202 -9.40 8.70 -14.99
CA GLU A 202 -7.97 9.06 -14.96
C GLU A 202 -7.71 10.29 -14.08
N LYS A 203 -8.63 11.25 -14.06
CA LYS A 203 -8.55 12.42 -13.20
C LYS A 203 -8.65 12.02 -11.73
N ASP A 204 -9.64 11.20 -11.36
CA ASP A 204 -9.81 10.73 -9.99
C ASP A 204 -8.60 9.93 -9.50
N ALA A 205 -8.02 9.10 -10.37
CA ALA A 205 -6.82 8.34 -10.05
C ALA A 205 -5.63 9.27 -9.76
N LYS A 206 -5.43 10.31 -10.59
CA LYS A 206 -4.38 11.32 -10.38
C LYS A 206 -4.59 12.14 -9.11
N ASP A 207 -5.83 12.55 -8.84
CA ASP A 207 -6.16 13.31 -7.63
C ASP A 207 -5.90 12.48 -6.37
N PHE A 208 -6.28 11.19 -6.38
CA PHE A 208 -6.00 10.27 -5.29
C PHE A 208 -4.50 10.00 -5.11
N GLU A 209 -3.76 9.75 -6.21
CA GLU A 209 -2.30 9.55 -6.16
C GLU A 209 -1.56 10.79 -5.62
N ALA A 210 -2.10 11.97 -5.79
CA ALA A 210 -1.54 13.20 -5.24
C ALA A 210 -1.82 13.41 -3.75
N HIS A 211 -2.88 12.78 -3.18
CA HIS A 211 -3.30 13.00 -1.80
C HIS A 211 -3.83 11.71 -1.16
N LYS A 212 -2.94 10.76 -0.90
CA LYS A 212 -3.27 9.42 -0.44
C LYS A 212 -3.64 9.34 1.04
N SER A 213 -4.77 8.68 1.30
CA SER A 213 -5.17 8.23 2.63
C SER A 213 -5.95 6.92 2.48
N GLY A 214 -5.93 6.04 3.49
CA GLY A 214 -6.61 4.74 3.43
C GLY A 214 -5.92 3.70 2.54
N THR A 215 -4.64 3.87 2.24
CA THR A 215 -3.86 3.02 1.31
C THR A 215 -3.65 1.61 1.82
N MET A 216 -3.67 1.38 3.13
CA MET A 216 -3.43 0.07 3.72
C MET A 216 -4.66 -0.83 3.77
N LYS A 217 -5.85 -0.26 3.81
CA LYS A 217 -7.10 -1.01 4.01
C LYS A 217 -8.13 -0.77 2.91
N LEU A 218 -8.52 0.47 2.72
CA LEU A 218 -9.67 0.85 1.91
C LEU A 218 -9.39 0.78 0.42
N GLN A 219 -8.27 1.36 -0.01
CA GLN A 219 -7.89 1.33 -1.41
C GLN A 219 -7.64 -0.11 -1.90
N PRO A 220 -6.88 -0.97 -1.19
CA PRO A 220 -6.76 -2.38 -1.57
C PRO A 220 -8.10 -3.11 -1.64
N PHE A 221 -9.01 -2.86 -0.69
CA PHE A 221 -10.36 -3.45 -0.74
C PHE A 221 -11.10 -3.03 -2.02
N TYR A 222 -11.19 -1.72 -2.28
CA TYR A 222 -11.87 -1.19 -3.46
C TYR A 222 -11.34 -1.83 -4.75
N GLU A 223 -10.03 -1.85 -4.90
CA GLU A 223 -9.39 -2.39 -6.09
C GLU A 223 -9.63 -3.89 -6.26
N TYR A 224 -9.47 -4.67 -5.18
CA TYR A 224 -9.72 -6.11 -5.25
C TYR A 224 -11.19 -6.44 -5.51
N ALA A 225 -12.13 -5.73 -4.88
CA ALA A 225 -13.55 -5.95 -5.08
C ALA A 225 -14.00 -5.62 -6.51
N MET A 226 -13.55 -4.48 -7.03
CA MET A 226 -13.88 -4.07 -8.41
C MET A 226 -13.23 -5.02 -9.43
N ASP A 227 -11.98 -5.43 -9.23
CA ASP A 227 -11.29 -6.38 -10.11
C ASP A 227 -11.94 -7.77 -10.09
N ASP A 228 -12.25 -8.31 -8.92
CA ASP A 228 -12.89 -9.63 -8.78
C ASP A 228 -14.28 -9.65 -9.47
N MET A 229 -15.11 -8.62 -9.22
CA MET A 229 -16.44 -8.52 -9.85
C MET A 229 -16.38 -8.26 -11.35
N GLY A 230 -15.51 -7.35 -11.79
CA GLY A 230 -15.33 -7.02 -13.21
C GLY A 230 -14.82 -8.22 -14.01
N SER A 231 -13.82 -8.91 -13.49
CA SER A 231 -13.24 -10.11 -14.10
C SER A 231 -14.26 -11.26 -14.16
N GLY A 232 -15.02 -11.47 -13.08
CA GLY A 232 -16.05 -12.50 -13.05
C GLY A 232 -17.22 -12.20 -13.99
N PHE A 233 -17.63 -10.94 -14.11
CA PHE A 233 -18.64 -10.51 -15.06
C PHE A 233 -18.18 -10.69 -16.50
N PHE A 234 -16.93 -10.33 -16.81
CA PHE A 234 -16.34 -10.56 -18.13
C PHE A 234 -16.28 -12.06 -18.47
N GLU A 235 -15.85 -12.90 -17.53
CA GLU A 235 -15.83 -14.35 -17.71
C GLU A 235 -17.22 -14.90 -18.04
N LYS A 236 -18.26 -14.40 -17.38
CA LYS A 236 -19.66 -14.78 -17.64
C LYS A 236 -20.09 -14.46 -19.08
N ILE A 237 -19.64 -13.33 -19.64
CA ILE A 237 -20.03 -12.87 -20.98
C ILE A 237 -19.13 -13.47 -22.07
N ALA A 238 -17.82 -13.49 -21.85
CA ALA A 238 -16.83 -13.88 -22.86
C ALA A 238 -16.42 -15.36 -22.78
N GLY A 239 -16.77 -16.06 -21.71
CA GLY A 239 -16.39 -17.45 -21.47
C GLY A 239 -14.98 -17.64 -20.91
N GLU A 240 -14.23 -16.54 -20.73
CA GLU A 240 -12.88 -16.57 -20.17
C GLU A 240 -12.60 -15.34 -19.30
N ARG A 241 -11.79 -15.48 -18.25
CA ARG A 241 -11.36 -14.35 -17.43
C ARG A 241 -10.36 -13.48 -18.18
N PRO A 242 -10.41 -12.16 -17.99
CA PRO A 242 -9.36 -11.26 -18.47
C PRO A 242 -8.00 -11.67 -17.91
N ALA A 243 -6.96 -11.43 -18.69
CA ALA A 243 -5.58 -11.65 -18.26
C ALA A 243 -5.12 -10.56 -17.28
N SER A 244 -5.66 -10.54 -16.08
CA SER A 244 -5.11 -9.73 -14.97
C SER A 244 -4.15 -10.56 -14.15
N TYR A 245 -3.12 -9.93 -13.58
CA TYR A 245 -2.23 -10.54 -12.63
C TYR A 245 -1.76 -9.51 -11.60
N LYS A 246 -1.42 -9.99 -10.41
CA LYS A 246 -1.06 -9.15 -9.26
C LYS A 246 0.41 -9.33 -8.92
N GLY A 247 1.10 -8.24 -8.71
CA GLY A 247 2.47 -8.29 -8.19
C GLY A 247 2.48 -8.83 -6.75
N ILE A 248 3.41 -9.74 -6.47
CA ILE A 248 3.62 -10.38 -5.17
C ILE A 248 5.11 -10.49 -4.87
N SER A 249 5.48 -10.61 -3.59
CA SER A 249 6.88 -10.81 -3.20
C SER A 249 6.99 -11.57 -1.87
N SER A 250 8.21 -11.95 -1.49
CA SER A 250 8.52 -12.49 -0.16
C SER A 250 8.69 -11.41 0.90
N PHE A 251 8.74 -10.14 0.50
CA PHE A 251 8.99 -9.02 1.41
C PHE A 251 7.72 -8.56 2.13
N GLY A 252 7.90 -7.85 3.25
CA GLY A 252 6.80 -7.41 4.11
C GLY A 252 5.77 -6.49 3.44
N ASN A 253 6.11 -5.88 2.30
CA ASN A 253 5.21 -5.05 1.50
C ASN A 253 4.52 -5.81 0.34
N SER A 254 4.55 -7.13 0.36
CA SER A 254 3.83 -7.96 -0.63
C SER A 254 2.33 -7.70 -0.60
N GLY A 255 1.72 -7.61 -1.79
CA GLY A 255 0.29 -7.36 -1.93
C GLY A 255 -0.15 -5.90 -1.67
N THR A 256 0.79 -4.99 -1.43
CA THR A 256 0.52 -3.55 -1.34
C THR A 256 0.45 -2.90 -2.73
N LEU A 257 0.07 -1.62 -2.78
CA LEU A 257 0.08 -0.84 -4.01
C LEU A 257 1.46 -0.77 -4.68
N LEU A 258 2.55 -0.88 -3.90
CA LEU A 258 3.91 -0.91 -4.45
C LEU A 258 4.12 -2.08 -5.42
N CYS A 259 3.51 -3.23 -5.14
CA CYS A 259 3.59 -4.38 -6.03
C CYS A 259 2.94 -4.16 -7.40
N LYS A 260 2.00 -3.22 -7.52
CA LYS A 260 1.39 -2.86 -8.82
C LYS A 260 2.36 -2.16 -9.74
N LEU A 261 3.33 -1.44 -9.19
CA LEU A 261 4.31 -0.68 -9.96
C LEU A 261 5.23 -1.54 -10.82
N MET A 262 5.23 -2.86 -10.64
CA MET A 262 5.94 -3.79 -11.55
C MET A 262 5.01 -4.42 -12.61
N THR A 263 3.70 -4.16 -12.55
CA THR A 263 2.70 -4.74 -13.46
C THR A 263 1.80 -3.70 -14.14
N ASP A 264 2.10 -2.42 -13.99
CA ASP A 264 1.32 -1.29 -14.50
C ASP A 264 1.66 -0.89 -15.93
N ASN A 265 2.62 -1.59 -16.58
CA ASN A 265 3.17 -1.30 -17.89
C ASN A 265 3.83 0.10 -18.03
N ASN A 266 4.20 0.72 -16.92
CA ASN A 266 4.92 1.98 -16.92
C ASN A 266 6.40 1.75 -16.54
N PRO A 267 7.35 1.90 -17.47
CA PRO A 267 8.77 1.65 -17.20
C PRO A 267 9.41 2.70 -16.26
N ASP A 268 8.74 3.81 -16.01
CA ASP A 268 9.23 4.89 -15.13
C ASP A 268 8.84 4.66 -13.66
N THR A 269 7.93 3.71 -13.39
CA THR A 269 7.58 3.26 -12.04
C THR A 269 8.34 2.00 -11.69
N HIS A 270 8.44 1.68 -10.40
CA HIS A 270 9.09 0.45 -9.96
C HIS A 270 8.61 0.01 -8.57
N TYR A 271 8.55 -1.28 -8.40
CA TYR A 271 8.46 -1.91 -7.10
C TYR A 271 9.85 -1.90 -6.43
N THR A 272 9.89 -1.68 -5.12
CA THR A 272 11.09 -1.88 -4.30
C THR A 272 10.77 -2.70 -3.06
N SER A 273 11.67 -3.60 -2.65
CA SER A 273 11.48 -4.46 -1.47
C SER A 273 11.35 -3.67 -0.17
N GLY A 274 11.99 -2.50 -0.08
CA GLY A 274 12.06 -1.71 1.16
C GLY A 274 12.85 -2.39 2.28
N ASP A 275 13.45 -3.55 2.03
CA ASP A 275 14.26 -4.33 2.95
C ASP A 275 15.41 -5.02 2.22
N SER A 276 16.46 -5.36 2.97
CA SER A 276 17.65 -6.03 2.44
C SER A 276 17.32 -7.44 1.97
N GLN A 277 17.78 -7.76 0.76
CA GLN A 277 17.57 -9.07 0.15
C GLN A 277 18.42 -10.18 0.79
N LYS A 278 17.85 -11.39 0.87
CA LYS A 278 18.48 -12.61 1.38
C LYS A 278 18.30 -13.75 0.39
N GLU A 279 19.11 -14.79 0.49
CA GLU A 279 18.92 -16.01 -0.28
C GLU A 279 17.51 -16.57 -0.06
N GLY A 280 16.86 -16.96 -1.16
CA GLY A 280 15.48 -17.47 -1.16
C GLY A 280 14.40 -16.41 -1.26
N ASP A 281 14.72 -15.13 -1.11
CA ASP A 281 13.77 -14.04 -1.39
C ASP A 281 13.35 -14.04 -2.85
N TRP A 282 12.15 -13.55 -3.11
CA TRP A 282 11.60 -13.56 -4.46
C TRP A 282 10.65 -12.38 -4.71
N ILE A 283 10.53 -12.03 -5.98
CA ILE A 283 9.58 -11.07 -6.52
C ILE A 283 8.86 -11.74 -7.69
N GLY A 284 7.56 -11.59 -7.79
CA GLY A 284 6.80 -12.32 -8.79
C GLY A 284 5.38 -11.81 -9.01
N VAL A 285 4.58 -12.64 -9.66
CA VAL A 285 3.17 -12.36 -9.95
C VAL A 285 2.28 -13.57 -9.68
N ASP A 286 1.05 -13.30 -9.19
CA ASP A 286 -0.07 -14.24 -9.16
C ASP A 286 -0.99 -13.93 -10.35
N LEU A 287 -1.12 -14.88 -11.24
CA LEU A 287 -1.97 -14.82 -12.42
C LEU A 287 -3.47 -15.05 -12.10
N CYS A 288 -3.81 -15.11 -10.82
CA CYS A 288 -5.13 -15.35 -10.25
C CYS A 288 -5.69 -16.77 -10.48
N TYR A 289 -5.35 -17.42 -11.56
CA TYR A 289 -5.69 -18.82 -11.87
C TYR A 289 -4.62 -19.46 -12.77
N VAL A 290 -4.65 -20.78 -12.90
CA VAL A 290 -3.72 -21.51 -13.80
C VAL A 290 -4.07 -21.21 -15.23
N ARG A 291 -3.13 -20.70 -16.00
CA ARG A 291 -3.29 -20.37 -17.43
C ARG A 291 -2.05 -20.65 -18.24
N ASP A 292 -2.16 -20.60 -19.56
CA ASP A 292 -1.05 -20.77 -20.47
C ASP A 292 -0.13 -19.54 -20.41
N VAL A 293 1.16 -19.77 -20.20
CA VAL A 293 2.22 -18.77 -20.22
C VAL A 293 3.18 -19.10 -21.35
N ASN A 294 3.30 -18.17 -22.28
CA ASN A 294 4.13 -18.33 -23.48
C ASN A 294 5.32 -17.36 -23.50
N GLU A 295 5.20 -16.24 -22.83
CA GLU A 295 6.25 -15.23 -22.77
C GLU A 295 6.25 -14.53 -21.41
N ILE A 296 7.44 -14.28 -20.87
CA ILE A 296 7.67 -13.52 -19.65
C ILE A 296 8.77 -12.51 -19.93
N VAL A 297 8.53 -11.23 -19.57
CA VAL A 297 9.52 -10.16 -19.68
C VAL A 297 9.63 -9.46 -18.33
N ILE A 298 10.85 -9.43 -17.78
CA ILE A 298 11.13 -8.80 -16.49
C ILE A 298 12.25 -7.78 -16.69
N ALA A 299 12.07 -6.58 -16.13
CA ALA A 299 13.11 -5.57 -16.03
C ALA A 299 13.37 -5.25 -14.56
N GLN A 300 14.53 -5.70 -14.06
CA GLN A 300 15.02 -5.43 -12.73
C GLN A 300 15.69 -4.06 -12.62
N GLY A 301 15.84 -3.56 -11.39
CA GLY A 301 16.45 -2.27 -11.08
C GLY A 301 15.55 -1.08 -11.46
N ARG A 302 15.96 0.10 -11.06
CA ARG A 302 15.35 1.38 -11.52
C ARG A 302 15.80 1.73 -12.94
N ASN A 303 16.90 1.14 -13.39
CA ASN A 303 17.40 1.18 -14.76
C ASN A 303 18.17 -0.10 -15.07
N SER A 304 18.54 -0.31 -16.34
CA SER A 304 19.29 -1.49 -16.80
C SER A 304 20.78 -1.21 -17.02
N VAL A 305 21.35 -0.20 -16.38
CA VAL A 305 22.73 0.24 -16.60
C VAL A 305 23.62 0.09 -15.39
N ASP A 306 23.24 0.70 -14.26
CA ASP A 306 24.11 0.86 -13.10
C ASP A 306 23.38 0.76 -11.75
N ASP A 307 22.09 0.40 -11.73
CA ASP A 307 21.38 0.21 -10.45
C ASP A 307 21.99 -0.97 -9.67
N CYS A 308 22.15 -0.77 -8.37
CA CYS A 308 22.63 -1.82 -7.47
C CYS A 308 21.48 -2.60 -6.79
N ASP A 309 20.24 -2.12 -6.88
CA ASP A 309 19.09 -2.67 -6.19
C ASP A 309 18.32 -3.69 -7.05
N PHE A 310 18.91 -4.86 -7.26
CA PHE A 310 18.32 -5.97 -8.02
C PHE A 310 18.88 -7.31 -7.54
N PHE A 311 18.27 -8.43 -7.96
CA PHE A 311 18.82 -9.77 -7.72
C PHE A 311 19.93 -10.07 -8.74
N ASP A 312 21.16 -9.96 -8.30
CA ASP A 312 22.34 -10.19 -9.15
C ASP A 312 22.62 -11.67 -9.44
N ASN A 313 22.04 -12.57 -8.65
CA ASN A 313 22.01 -14.00 -8.89
C ASN A 313 20.61 -14.54 -8.63
N ALA A 314 19.90 -14.98 -9.64
CA ALA A 314 18.51 -15.38 -9.55
C ALA A 314 18.14 -16.51 -10.52
N VAL A 315 16.96 -17.08 -10.32
CA VAL A 315 16.33 -18.06 -11.22
C VAL A 315 14.86 -17.68 -11.41
N LEU A 316 14.37 -17.76 -12.64
CA LEU A 316 12.96 -17.60 -12.95
C LEU A 316 12.25 -18.94 -12.77
N GLU A 317 11.15 -18.94 -12.00
CA GLU A 317 10.41 -20.15 -11.65
C GLU A 317 8.91 -19.97 -11.88
N ALA A 318 8.23 -21.08 -12.17
CA ALA A 318 6.78 -21.15 -12.33
C ALA A 318 6.16 -22.20 -11.41
N SER A 319 4.90 -21.97 -10.99
CA SER A 319 4.13 -22.88 -10.17
C SER A 319 2.64 -22.81 -10.49
N ALA A 320 1.95 -23.94 -10.44
CA ALA A 320 0.49 -23.98 -10.55
C ALA A 320 -0.20 -23.84 -9.17
N ASP A 321 0.47 -24.23 -8.08
CA ASP A 321 -0.12 -24.37 -6.73
C ASP A 321 0.56 -23.46 -5.68
N GLY A 322 1.61 -22.74 -6.06
CA GLY A 322 2.41 -21.88 -5.16
C GLY A 322 3.32 -22.68 -4.20
N LYS A 323 3.37 -24.02 -4.32
CA LYS A 323 4.16 -24.92 -3.46
C LYS A 323 5.25 -25.64 -4.24
N SER A 324 4.88 -26.21 -5.39
CA SER A 324 5.79 -26.93 -6.28
C SER A 324 6.26 -25.98 -7.37
N TRP A 325 7.57 -25.76 -7.47
CA TRP A 325 8.16 -24.81 -8.41
C TRP A 325 9.03 -25.49 -9.45
N THR A 326 8.91 -25.05 -10.68
CA THR A 326 9.72 -25.48 -11.82
C THR A 326 10.56 -24.33 -12.31
N ALA A 327 11.88 -24.53 -12.39
CA ALA A 327 12.78 -23.53 -12.98
C ALA A 327 12.55 -23.39 -14.49
N LEU A 328 12.37 -22.20 -14.95
CA LEU A 328 12.21 -21.84 -16.37
C LEU A 328 13.53 -21.43 -17.02
N THR A 329 14.48 -20.98 -16.20
CA THR A 329 15.84 -20.60 -16.65
C THR A 329 16.90 -21.35 -15.85
N GLY A 330 18.14 -21.31 -16.33
CA GLY A 330 19.30 -21.52 -15.47
C GLY A 330 19.52 -20.32 -14.54
N GLU A 331 20.67 -20.29 -13.87
CA GLU A 331 21.08 -19.14 -13.05
C GLU A 331 21.28 -17.89 -13.93
N LEU A 332 20.73 -16.79 -13.48
CA LEU A 332 20.80 -15.48 -14.13
C LEU A 332 21.77 -14.60 -13.34
N HIS A 333 22.93 -14.31 -13.90
CA HIS A 333 23.95 -13.50 -13.22
C HIS A 333 23.97 -12.08 -13.78
N ASN A 334 23.85 -11.08 -12.92
CA ASN A 334 23.88 -9.65 -13.25
C ASN A 334 22.99 -9.28 -14.46
N THR A 335 21.78 -9.86 -14.49
CA THR A 335 20.85 -9.71 -15.61
C THR A 335 19.72 -8.77 -15.23
N TYR A 336 19.71 -7.57 -15.80
CA TYR A 336 18.60 -6.63 -15.58
C TYR A 336 17.35 -7.01 -16.38
N ASP A 337 17.54 -7.27 -17.68
CA ASP A 337 16.45 -7.55 -18.60
C ASP A 337 16.37 -9.04 -18.89
N ILE A 338 15.31 -9.68 -18.42
CA ILE A 338 15.08 -11.11 -18.51
C ILE A 338 13.92 -11.35 -19.47
N SER A 339 14.14 -12.19 -20.48
CA SER A 339 13.10 -12.63 -21.41
C SER A 339 13.08 -14.15 -21.48
N TRP A 340 11.90 -14.72 -21.27
CA TRP A 340 11.66 -16.15 -21.43
C TRP A 340 10.53 -16.39 -22.42
N LYS A 341 10.69 -17.38 -23.30
CA LYS A 341 9.65 -17.87 -24.22
C LYS A 341 9.57 -19.38 -24.14
N GLY A 342 8.34 -19.88 -24.10
CA GLY A 342 8.08 -21.31 -23.96
C GLY A 342 6.58 -21.59 -23.96
N ALA A 343 6.20 -22.72 -23.37
CA ALA A 343 4.79 -23.07 -23.13
C ALA A 343 4.68 -23.79 -21.80
N ILE A 344 4.03 -23.18 -20.82
CA ILE A 344 3.78 -23.77 -19.50
C ILE A 344 2.43 -23.34 -18.98
N LYS A 345 1.81 -24.19 -18.16
CA LYS A 345 0.63 -23.83 -17.37
C LYS A 345 1.07 -23.43 -15.96
N ALA A 346 0.81 -22.19 -15.59
CA ALA A 346 1.16 -21.67 -14.28
C ALA A 346 0.10 -20.71 -13.73
N ARG A 347 0.03 -20.60 -12.42
CA ARG A 347 -0.63 -19.51 -11.71
C ARG A 347 0.35 -18.52 -11.13
N TYR A 348 1.49 -19.01 -10.64
CA TYR A 348 2.50 -18.18 -10.00
C TYR A 348 3.79 -18.20 -10.80
N LEU A 349 4.37 -17.03 -10.96
CA LEU A 349 5.70 -16.82 -11.56
C LEU A 349 6.53 -16.00 -10.59
N ARG A 350 7.80 -16.37 -10.42
CA ARG A 350 8.70 -15.60 -9.55
C ARG A 350 10.13 -15.59 -10.06
N LEU A 351 10.79 -14.49 -9.81
CA LEU A 351 12.25 -14.40 -9.85
C LEU A 351 12.74 -14.62 -8.42
N ARG A 352 13.44 -15.73 -8.17
CA ARG A 352 13.95 -16.08 -6.84
C ARG A 352 15.45 -15.86 -6.78
N ARG A 353 15.87 -15.14 -5.74
CA ARG A 353 17.27 -14.89 -5.44
C ARG A 353 17.98 -16.17 -5.01
N LEU A 354 19.14 -16.39 -5.60
CA LEU A 354 20.11 -17.41 -5.23
C LEU A 354 21.19 -16.80 -4.32
N GLU A 355 22.16 -17.62 -3.88
CA GLU A 355 23.27 -17.16 -3.04
C GLU A 355 24.04 -16.01 -3.73
N SER A 356 24.33 -14.96 -2.98
CA SER A 356 25.07 -13.77 -3.41
C SER A 356 25.58 -12.98 -2.20
N GLU A 357 26.68 -12.26 -2.41
CA GLU A 357 27.27 -11.33 -1.43
C GLU A 357 26.47 -10.01 -1.31
N ARG A 358 25.50 -9.75 -2.19
CA ARG A 358 24.71 -8.52 -2.15
C ARG A 358 23.65 -8.56 -1.08
N HIS A 359 23.45 -7.43 -0.40
CA HIS A 359 22.44 -7.22 0.63
C HIS A 359 21.62 -5.93 0.39
N ASN A 360 21.70 -5.37 -0.81
CA ASN A 360 20.93 -4.20 -1.22
C ASN A 360 19.42 -4.52 -1.23
N TRP A 361 18.60 -3.52 -1.46
CA TRP A 361 17.19 -3.74 -1.78
C TRP A 361 17.05 -4.45 -3.13
N ALA A 362 15.85 -4.91 -3.44
CA ALA A 362 15.52 -5.47 -4.73
C ALA A 362 14.41 -4.63 -5.38
N THR A 363 14.63 -4.24 -6.64
CA THR A 363 13.74 -3.37 -7.40
C THR A 363 13.39 -4.04 -8.73
N VAL A 364 12.11 -3.96 -9.11
CA VAL A 364 11.60 -4.45 -10.39
C VAL A 364 10.69 -3.38 -11.00
N ARG A 365 11.02 -2.92 -12.20
CA ARG A 365 10.24 -1.94 -12.98
C ARG A 365 9.12 -2.60 -13.78
N MET A 366 9.32 -3.84 -14.20
CA MET A 366 8.37 -4.53 -15.07
C MET A 366 8.43 -6.03 -14.83
N PHE A 367 7.27 -6.64 -14.71
CA PHE A 367 7.08 -8.08 -14.71
C PHE A 367 5.85 -8.40 -15.57
N ASN A 368 6.06 -8.56 -16.87
CA ASN A 368 5.02 -8.76 -17.85
C ASN A 368 4.91 -10.23 -18.29
N VAL A 369 3.67 -10.70 -18.38
CA VAL A 369 3.34 -12.07 -18.78
C VAL A 369 2.49 -12.01 -20.05
N ASN A 370 2.89 -12.74 -21.09
CA ASN A 370 2.25 -12.74 -22.41
C ASN A 370 2.03 -11.32 -22.97
N PRO A 371 3.03 -10.44 -23.00
CA PRO A 371 2.84 -9.02 -23.37
C PRO A 371 2.32 -8.80 -24.78
N THR A 372 2.44 -9.79 -25.67
CA THR A 372 1.96 -9.72 -27.06
C THR A 372 0.55 -10.27 -27.27
N SER A 373 -0.06 -10.88 -26.25
CA SER A 373 -1.46 -11.29 -26.34
C SER A 373 -2.38 -10.06 -26.36
N VAL A 374 -2.96 -9.76 -27.51
CA VAL A 374 -4.04 -8.79 -27.67
C VAL A 374 -5.23 -9.28 -26.84
N GLY A 375 -5.29 -8.96 -25.59
CA GLY A 375 -6.31 -9.48 -24.69
C GLY A 375 -6.22 -9.00 -23.28
N SER A 376 -5.22 -8.18 -22.91
CA SER A 376 -5.33 -7.37 -21.71
C SER A 376 -6.27 -6.20 -22.00
N LEU A 377 -7.57 -6.47 -22.13
CA LEU A 377 -8.53 -5.52 -21.62
C LEU A 377 -8.24 -5.47 -20.12
N GLY A 378 -7.18 -4.72 -19.77
CA GLY A 378 -6.89 -4.45 -18.40
C GLY A 378 -8.08 -3.71 -17.84
N PHE A 379 -8.91 -4.39 -17.08
CA PHE A 379 -9.70 -3.75 -16.06
C PHE A 379 -8.69 -3.35 -14.95
N ASN A 380 -7.74 -2.52 -15.34
CA ASN A 380 -6.97 -1.77 -14.38
C ASN A 380 -7.93 -0.73 -13.83
N VAL A 381 -8.52 -1.05 -12.70
CA VAL A 381 -9.08 -0.04 -11.82
C VAL A 381 -7.87 0.77 -11.35
N ARG A 382 -7.55 1.81 -12.10
CA ARG A 382 -6.57 2.81 -11.73
C ARG A 382 -7.19 3.78 -10.77
#